data_5f9ab255a67f4df38cd0edcf97b42859
#
_entry.id   5f9ab255a67f4df38cd0edcf97b42859
#
_cell.length_a   1.000
_cell.length_b   1.000
_cell.length_c   1.000
_cell.angle_alpha   90.00
_cell.angle_beta   90.00
_cell.angle_gamma   90.00
#
_symmetry.space_group_name_H-M   'P 1'
#
loop_
_entity.id
_entity.type
_entity.pdbx_description
1 polymer ?
#
loop_
_entity_poly.entity_id
_entity_poly.type
_entity_poly.pdbx_seq_one_letter_code
_entity_poly.pdbx_strand_id
1 'polypeptide(L)'
;MRHSIQFPAEDTTPLHGWLYTPRTTTTPTTTRHPAIVMAHGFSATKEMYLDDFAEVFATAGFVVLVYDHRNLGESGGEPRGEIDPWAQINDYRAAITWLQSRDEVDPTRIGVWGSSYSGGHVLVVAAIDRRVKCVVAQVPLVAGLENARRLVRADHLAGLRAAFDADRAARYGGAAPARIKVAYEEPGEACALPTDDTHAFFMGPIRQRATTWANDVTLRSVEMFIDYEPGAYIERIAPTPLFIVAAREDHLTVVDLTLAAYERAREPKQLLVLPGGHFDAYVDEAFVRSSSAQRDWFIRHLGA
;
A
#
# COMPACT_ATOMS: atom_id res chain seq x y z
N MET A 1 18.30 8.14 10.14
CA MET A 1 18.70 9.09 9.08
C MET A 1 17.97 8.72 7.80
N ARG A 2 17.49 9.71 6.98
CA ARG A 2 16.75 9.43 5.72
C ARG A 2 17.63 9.78 4.51
N HIS A 3 17.68 8.89 3.52
CA HIS A 3 18.36 9.09 2.24
C HIS A 3 17.42 8.80 1.09
N SER A 4 17.41 9.65 0.06
CA SER A 4 16.74 9.33 -1.20
C SER A 4 17.54 8.25 -1.94
N ILE A 5 16.82 7.25 -2.45
CA ILE A 5 17.44 6.12 -3.16
C ILE A 5 16.62 5.79 -4.42
N GLN A 6 17.27 5.06 -5.31
CA GLN A 6 16.65 4.46 -6.47
C GLN A 6 17.09 3.00 -6.57
N PHE A 7 16.18 2.11 -6.94
CA PHE A 7 16.48 0.71 -7.21
C PHE A 7 15.65 0.20 -8.40
N PRO A 8 16.12 -0.79 -9.14
CA PRO A 8 15.38 -1.33 -10.28
C PRO A 8 14.32 -2.34 -9.84
N ALA A 9 13.16 -2.31 -10.48
CA ALA A 9 12.26 -3.44 -10.54
C ALA A 9 12.87 -4.58 -11.40
N GLU A 10 12.22 -5.74 -11.47
CA GLU A 10 12.72 -6.90 -12.24
C GLU A 10 12.82 -6.59 -13.75
N ASP A 11 11.91 -5.77 -14.27
CA ASP A 11 11.88 -5.29 -15.66
C ASP A 11 12.71 -4.02 -15.89
N THR A 12 13.59 -3.68 -14.96
CA THR A 12 14.45 -2.50 -14.96
C THR A 12 13.75 -1.15 -14.75
N THR A 13 12.43 -1.11 -14.54
CA THR A 13 11.72 0.12 -14.17
C THR A 13 12.36 0.74 -12.92
N PRO A 14 12.80 2.02 -12.96
CA PRO A 14 13.41 2.64 -11.80
C PRO A 14 12.35 2.99 -10.74
N LEU A 15 12.54 2.47 -9.53
CA LEU A 15 11.69 2.76 -8.38
C LEU A 15 12.43 3.72 -7.45
N HIS A 16 11.77 4.81 -7.07
CA HIS A 16 12.31 5.85 -6.20
C HIS A 16 11.72 5.74 -4.79
N GLY A 17 12.58 5.92 -3.79
CA GLY A 17 12.17 5.80 -2.41
C GLY A 17 13.07 6.52 -1.42
N TRP A 18 12.74 6.35 -0.16
CA TRP A 18 13.52 6.79 0.97
C TRP A 18 13.99 5.59 1.78
N LEU A 19 15.28 5.55 2.06
CA LEU A 19 15.86 4.59 3.00
C LEU A 19 16.10 5.29 4.34
N TYR A 20 15.46 4.78 5.37
CA TYR A 20 15.69 5.20 6.75
C TYR A 20 16.59 4.20 7.43
N THR A 21 17.67 4.69 8.04
CA THR A 21 18.56 3.87 8.86
C THR A 21 18.45 4.28 10.31
N PRO A 22 18.55 3.33 11.26
CA PRO A 22 18.57 3.64 12.69
C PRO A 22 19.67 4.64 13.05
N ARG A 23 19.42 5.49 14.04
CA ARG A 23 20.46 6.35 14.60
C ARG A 23 21.33 5.51 15.55
N THR A 24 22.49 5.09 15.10
CA THR A 24 23.47 4.47 15.99
C THR A 24 24.18 5.56 16.78
N THR A 25 24.14 5.48 18.10
CA THR A 25 24.78 6.44 19.01
C THR A 25 26.25 6.10 19.31
N THR A 26 26.78 5.00 18.79
CA THR A 26 28.16 4.53 19.04
C THR A 26 28.73 3.91 17.78
N THR A 27 30.06 4.04 17.61
CA THR A 27 31.01 3.50 16.63
C THR A 27 30.48 2.53 15.55
N PRO A 28 31.08 2.49 14.33
CA PRO A 28 30.59 1.67 13.22
C PRO A 28 30.36 0.23 13.68
N THR A 29 29.11 -0.15 13.87
CA THR A 29 28.74 -1.51 14.26
C THR A 29 28.64 -2.36 13.02
N THR A 30 29.29 -3.51 13.03
CA THR A 30 29.08 -4.64 12.10
C THR A 30 27.68 -5.27 12.26
N THR A 31 26.81 -4.65 13.04
CA THR A 31 25.48 -5.17 13.38
C THR A 31 24.50 -4.88 12.26
N ARG A 32 23.97 -5.93 11.67
CA ARG A 32 22.89 -5.85 10.68
C ARG A 32 21.55 -5.66 11.39
N HIS A 33 20.70 -4.82 10.83
CA HIS A 33 19.38 -4.48 11.37
C HIS A 33 18.27 -5.27 10.67
N PRO A 34 17.17 -5.61 11.36
CA PRO A 34 15.97 -6.06 10.68
C PRO A 34 15.43 -4.92 9.80
N ALA A 35 14.70 -5.27 8.73
CA ALA A 35 14.24 -4.28 7.77
C ALA A 35 12.76 -4.41 7.44
N ILE A 36 12.15 -3.28 7.03
CA ILE A 36 10.74 -3.19 6.63
C ILE A 36 10.65 -2.53 5.25
N VAL A 37 9.92 -3.17 4.33
CA VAL A 37 9.52 -2.57 3.04
C VAL A 37 8.12 -1.98 3.19
N MET A 38 7.94 -0.73 2.77
CA MET A 38 6.67 0.01 2.86
C MET A 38 6.29 0.63 1.52
N ALA A 39 5.01 0.58 1.17
CA ALA A 39 4.46 1.34 0.06
C ALA A 39 3.01 1.79 0.31
N HIS A 40 2.60 2.80 -0.46
CA HIS A 40 1.33 3.51 -0.36
C HIS A 40 0.17 2.76 -1.02
N GLY A 41 -1.07 3.24 -0.76
CA GLY A 41 -2.30 2.73 -1.36
C GLY A 41 -2.53 3.18 -2.81
N PHE A 42 -3.76 2.95 -3.30
CA PHE A 42 -4.18 3.25 -4.67
C PHE A 42 -3.90 4.72 -5.01
N SER A 43 -3.16 4.96 -6.09
CA SER A 43 -2.75 6.26 -6.63
C SER A 43 -1.99 7.22 -5.69
N ALA A 44 -1.81 6.89 -4.42
CA ALA A 44 -1.06 7.73 -3.48
C ALA A 44 0.43 7.81 -3.81
N THR A 45 1.19 8.55 -3.01
CA THR A 45 2.65 8.63 -3.07
C THR A 45 3.26 8.50 -1.68
N LYS A 46 4.56 8.24 -1.60
CA LYS A 46 5.28 8.03 -0.33
C LYS A 46 5.22 9.22 0.62
N GLU A 47 5.00 10.44 0.09
CA GLU A 47 4.87 11.67 0.88
C GLU A 47 3.57 11.75 1.69
N MET A 48 2.60 10.86 1.40
CA MET A 48 1.30 10.86 2.05
C MET A 48 1.34 10.09 3.37
N TYR A 49 1.98 10.68 4.39
CA TYR A 49 2.12 10.19 5.77
C TYR A 49 2.94 8.90 5.95
N LEU A 50 3.50 8.28 4.90
CA LEU A 50 4.30 7.08 5.08
C LEU A 50 5.63 7.35 5.76
N ASP A 51 6.18 8.54 5.60
CA ASP A 51 7.38 9.02 6.29
C ASP A 51 7.18 9.04 7.81
N ASP A 52 6.00 9.42 8.30
CA ASP A 52 5.70 9.46 9.74
C ASP A 52 5.76 8.03 10.35
N PHE A 53 5.18 7.03 9.68
CA PHE A 53 5.29 5.61 10.10
C PHE A 53 6.73 5.11 9.99
N ALA A 54 7.44 5.44 8.91
CA ALA A 54 8.81 5.01 8.70
C ALA A 54 9.76 5.55 9.79
N GLU A 55 9.55 6.77 10.28
CA GLU A 55 10.32 7.35 11.38
C GLU A 55 10.07 6.62 12.71
N VAL A 56 8.83 6.21 12.98
CA VAL A 56 8.51 5.40 14.17
C VAL A 56 9.26 4.06 14.13
N PHE A 57 9.25 3.39 12.99
CA PHE A 57 9.93 2.09 12.84
C PHE A 57 11.46 2.24 12.83
N ALA A 58 12.00 3.26 12.15
CA ALA A 58 13.44 3.51 12.14
C ALA A 58 13.98 3.89 13.53
N THR A 59 13.20 4.65 14.32
CA THR A 59 13.54 4.98 15.70
C THR A 59 13.57 3.74 16.59
N ALA A 60 12.77 2.73 16.26
CA ALA A 60 12.76 1.44 16.95
C ALA A 60 13.88 0.48 16.54
N GLY A 61 14.78 0.87 15.63
CA GLY A 61 15.95 0.09 15.24
C GLY A 61 15.85 -0.64 13.90
N PHE A 62 14.80 -0.39 13.11
CA PHE A 62 14.64 -0.99 11.78
C PHE A 62 15.29 -0.14 10.68
N VAL A 63 15.87 -0.81 9.67
CA VAL A 63 16.06 -0.18 8.36
C VAL A 63 14.71 -0.18 7.65
N VAL A 64 14.27 0.99 7.16
CA VAL A 64 12.95 1.10 6.53
C VAL A 64 13.11 1.65 5.11
N LEU A 65 12.59 0.91 4.14
CA LEU A 65 12.47 1.34 2.75
C LEU A 65 11.04 1.74 2.47
N VAL A 66 10.82 3.02 2.15
CA VAL A 66 9.53 3.54 1.67
C VAL A 66 9.71 3.96 0.22
N TYR A 67 8.89 3.48 -0.71
CA TYR A 67 9.03 3.80 -2.12
C TYR A 67 7.70 4.15 -2.79
N ASP A 68 7.77 4.89 -3.90
CA ASP A 68 6.63 5.07 -4.80
C ASP A 68 6.49 3.84 -5.68
N HIS A 69 5.28 3.33 -5.81
CA HIS A 69 4.98 2.32 -6.82
C HIS A 69 5.30 2.80 -8.22
N ARG A 70 5.61 1.87 -9.12
CA ARG A 70 5.79 2.17 -10.55
C ARG A 70 4.65 3.03 -11.10
N ASN A 71 4.95 3.86 -12.07
CA ASN A 71 4.02 4.76 -12.75
C ASN A 71 3.49 5.92 -11.89
N LEU A 72 3.88 6.01 -10.60
CA LEU A 72 3.41 7.00 -9.64
C LEU A 72 4.57 7.78 -9.02
N GLY A 73 4.28 8.95 -8.47
CA GLY A 73 5.27 9.77 -7.78
C GLY A 73 6.55 10.00 -8.57
N GLU A 74 7.70 9.79 -7.92
CA GLU A 74 9.02 9.90 -8.54
C GLU A 74 9.48 8.61 -9.26
N SER A 75 8.79 7.48 -9.06
CA SER A 75 9.12 6.22 -9.74
C SER A 75 8.84 6.29 -11.24
N GLY A 76 9.63 5.59 -12.02
CA GLY A 76 9.46 5.47 -13.46
C GLY A 76 8.30 4.55 -13.86
N GLY A 77 8.24 4.27 -15.16
CA GLY A 77 7.24 3.40 -15.78
C GLY A 77 6.16 4.17 -16.53
N GLU A 78 5.56 3.48 -17.51
CA GLU A 78 4.54 3.98 -18.40
C GLU A 78 3.43 2.93 -18.61
N PRO A 79 2.20 3.33 -18.85
CA PRO A 79 1.71 4.71 -18.83
C PRO A 79 1.65 5.28 -17.41
N ARG A 80 1.95 6.58 -17.25
CA ARG A 80 1.86 7.25 -15.94
C ARG A 80 0.46 7.11 -15.37
N GLY A 81 0.37 6.88 -14.04
CA GLY A 81 -0.89 6.70 -13.35
C GLY A 81 -1.56 5.34 -13.57
N GLU A 82 -0.91 4.37 -14.22
CA GLU A 82 -1.42 3.01 -14.28
C GLU A 82 -1.06 2.23 -13.03
N ILE A 83 -2.07 1.57 -12.45
CA ILE A 83 -1.97 0.81 -11.22
C ILE A 83 -2.29 -0.65 -11.51
N ASP A 84 -1.24 -1.43 -11.77
CA ASP A 84 -1.33 -2.88 -11.96
C ASP A 84 -0.93 -3.59 -10.65
N PRO A 85 -1.86 -4.28 -9.98
CA PRO A 85 -1.58 -4.90 -8.68
C PRO A 85 -0.48 -5.96 -8.76
N TRP A 86 -0.40 -6.71 -9.85
CA TRP A 86 0.61 -7.77 -9.98
C TRP A 86 1.99 -7.20 -10.27
N ALA A 87 2.07 -6.13 -11.06
CA ALA A 87 3.32 -5.41 -11.25
C ALA A 87 3.82 -4.80 -9.93
N GLN A 88 2.92 -4.18 -9.14
CA GLN A 88 3.26 -3.61 -7.82
C GLN A 88 3.64 -4.69 -6.79
N ILE A 89 3.03 -5.87 -6.82
CA ILE A 89 3.44 -7.03 -6.01
C ILE A 89 4.87 -7.47 -6.37
N ASN A 90 5.20 -7.51 -7.66
CA ASN A 90 6.56 -7.83 -8.09
C ASN A 90 7.56 -6.73 -7.70
N ASP A 91 7.14 -5.46 -7.66
CA ASP A 91 7.97 -4.35 -7.15
C ASP A 91 8.28 -4.50 -5.65
N TYR A 92 7.33 -4.96 -4.84
CA TYR A 92 7.61 -5.33 -3.44
C TYR A 92 8.68 -6.40 -3.35
N ARG A 93 8.62 -7.42 -4.20
CA ARG A 93 9.61 -8.51 -4.21
C ARG A 93 11.00 -8.04 -4.67
N ALA A 94 11.04 -7.11 -5.62
CA ALA A 94 12.29 -6.42 -6.02
C ALA A 94 12.84 -5.57 -4.87
N ALA A 95 12.00 -4.84 -4.15
CA ALA A 95 12.38 -4.06 -2.97
C ALA A 95 12.95 -4.94 -1.84
N ILE A 96 12.35 -6.11 -1.59
CA ILE A 96 12.88 -7.11 -0.66
C ILE A 96 14.28 -7.57 -1.12
N THR A 97 14.45 -7.90 -2.40
CA THR A 97 15.73 -8.33 -2.97
C THR A 97 16.79 -7.24 -2.83
N TRP A 98 16.42 -6.00 -3.12
CA TRP A 98 17.31 -4.85 -2.97
C TRP A 98 17.75 -4.65 -1.51
N LEU A 99 16.81 -4.72 -0.54
CA LEU A 99 17.15 -4.64 0.88
C LEU A 99 18.08 -5.78 1.32
N GLN A 100 17.88 -7.00 0.82
CA GLN A 100 18.76 -8.12 1.14
C GLN A 100 20.22 -7.93 0.68
N SER A 101 20.44 -7.10 -0.35
CA SER A 101 21.78 -6.79 -0.86
C SER A 101 22.52 -5.71 -0.07
N ARG A 102 21.85 -5.09 0.94
CA ARG A 102 22.43 -4.02 1.75
C ARG A 102 23.24 -4.56 2.92
N ASP A 103 24.43 -4.00 3.14
CA ASP A 103 25.34 -4.45 4.20
C ASP A 103 24.75 -4.21 5.60
N GLU A 104 23.98 -3.14 5.77
CA GLU A 104 23.33 -2.77 7.03
C GLU A 104 22.07 -3.61 7.36
N VAL A 105 21.58 -4.45 6.43
CA VAL A 105 20.35 -5.23 6.59
C VAL A 105 20.63 -6.68 6.95
N ASP A 106 19.89 -7.23 7.90
CA ASP A 106 19.81 -8.67 8.13
C ASP A 106 18.82 -9.30 7.14
N PRO A 107 19.30 -10.03 6.13
CA PRO A 107 18.44 -10.57 5.07
C PRO A 107 17.46 -11.65 5.55
N THR A 108 17.62 -12.11 6.79
CA THR A 108 16.74 -13.13 7.39
C THR A 108 15.60 -12.53 8.22
N ARG A 109 15.59 -11.19 8.43
CA ARG A 109 14.63 -10.47 9.27
C ARG A 109 13.97 -9.31 8.52
N ILE A 110 13.20 -9.66 7.46
CA ILE A 110 12.51 -8.66 6.63
C ILE A 110 11.01 -8.73 6.84
N GLY A 111 10.40 -7.60 7.17
CA GLY A 111 8.97 -7.40 7.24
C GLY A 111 8.45 -6.60 6.05
N VAL A 112 7.13 -6.67 5.83
CA VAL A 112 6.42 -5.83 4.86
C VAL A 112 5.29 -5.08 5.53
N TRP A 113 5.10 -3.85 5.10
CA TRP A 113 4.02 -2.97 5.51
C TRP A 113 3.31 -2.42 4.28
N GLY A 114 2.01 -2.40 4.30
CA GLY A 114 1.21 -1.78 3.25
C GLY A 114 -0.08 -1.22 3.80
N SER A 115 -0.56 -0.13 3.19
CA SER A 115 -1.81 0.47 3.56
C SER A 115 -2.79 0.49 2.40
N SER A 116 -4.09 0.32 2.67
CA SER A 116 -5.15 0.38 1.67
C SER A 116 -4.94 -0.67 0.57
N TYR A 117 -4.75 -0.25 -0.66
CA TYR A 117 -4.45 -1.14 -1.79
C TYR A 117 -3.16 -1.93 -1.56
N SER A 118 -2.10 -1.28 -1.05
CA SER A 118 -0.87 -1.99 -0.65
C SER A 118 -1.05 -2.84 0.60
N GLY A 119 -2.04 -2.58 1.43
CA GLY A 119 -2.48 -3.50 2.47
C GLY A 119 -2.91 -4.85 1.88
N GLY A 120 -3.60 -4.82 0.73
CA GLY A 120 -3.87 -6.02 -0.06
C GLY A 120 -2.61 -6.65 -0.66
N HIS A 121 -1.69 -5.84 -1.20
CA HIS A 121 -0.44 -6.36 -1.79
C HIS A 121 0.40 -7.13 -0.78
N VAL A 122 0.56 -6.63 0.45
CA VAL A 122 1.38 -7.32 1.45
C VAL A 122 0.77 -8.64 1.91
N LEU A 123 -0.57 -8.81 1.83
CA LEU A 123 -1.21 -10.12 2.04
C LEU A 123 -0.78 -11.12 0.97
N VAL A 124 -0.76 -10.71 -0.29
CA VAL A 124 -0.31 -11.57 -1.40
C VAL A 124 1.18 -11.83 -1.31
N VAL A 125 2.01 -10.79 -1.15
CA VAL A 125 3.47 -10.90 -1.05
C VAL A 125 3.87 -11.88 0.06
N ALA A 126 3.30 -11.76 1.25
CA ALA A 126 3.61 -12.65 2.37
C ALA A 126 3.17 -14.10 2.13
N ALA A 127 2.10 -14.30 1.37
CA ALA A 127 1.63 -15.64 1.03
C ALA A 127 2.51 -16.37 0.00
N ILE A 128 3.18 -15.62 -0.89
CA ILE A 128 3.94 -16.19 -2.01
C ILE A 128 5.46 -16.05 -1.86
N ASP A 129 5.95 -15.15 -0.99
CA ASP A 129 7.38 -14.89 -0.78
C ASP A 129 7.79 -15.17 0.67
N ARG A 130 8.45 -16.30 0.90
CA ARG A 130 8.85 -16.77 2.23
C ARG A 130 10.04 -16.03 2.85
N ARG A 131 10.62 -15.07 2.15
CA ARG A 131 11.58 -14.11 2.70
C ARG A 131 10.91 -13.14 3.67
N VAL A 132 9.60 -12.90 3.53
CA VAL A 132 8.80 -12.12 4.47
C VAL A 132 8.64 -12.86 5.78
N LYS A 133 9.04 -12.21 6.89
CA LYS A 133 8.99 -12.78 8.25
C LYS A 133 7.96 -12.13 9.15
N CYS A 134 7.39 -11.00 8.75
CA CYS A 134 6.35 -10.30 9.50
C CYS A 134 5.55 -9.40 8.55
N VAL A 135 4.25 -9.30 8.73
CA VAL A 135 3.33 -8.55 7.87
C VAL A 135 2.48 -7.60 8.68
N VAL A 136 2.37 -6.37 8.21
CA VAL A 136 1.38 -5.39 8.69
C VAL A 136 0.57 -4.90 7.50
N ALA A 137 -0.75 -5.10 7.55
CA ALA A 137 -1.72 -4.62 6.57
C ALA A 137 -2.64 -3.60 7.24
N GLN A 138 -2.48 -2.31 6.93
CA GLN A 138 -3.30 -1.22 7.45
C GLN A 138 -4.46 -0.94 6.50
N VAL A 139 -5.69 -0.89 7.02
CA VAL A 139 -6.94 -0.66 6.28
C VAL A 139 -6.97 -1.34 4.90
N PRO A 140 -6.72 -2.67 4.82
CA PRO A 140 -6.41 -3.32 3.56
C PRO A 140 -7.61 -3.49 2.64
N LEU A 141 -7.42 -3.29 1.33
CA LEU A 141 -8.31 -3.89 0.35
C LEU A 141 -8.16 -5.42 0.41
N VAL A 142 -9.26 -6.14 0.56
CA VAL A 142 -9.25 -7.61 0.64
C VAL A 142 -10.08 -8.30 -0.44
N ALA A 143 -11.06 -7.60 -1.02
CA ALA A 143 -11.97 -8.13 -2.04
C ALA A 143 -12.41 -7.00 -2.99
N GLY A 144 -11.80 -6.93 -4.17
CA GLY A 144 -12.03 -5.84 -5.12
C GLY A 144 -13.45 -5.77 -5.62
N LEU A 145 -14.03 -6.90 -6.03
CA LEU A 145 -15.39 -6.95 -6.58
C LEU A 145 -16.45 -6.57 -5.53
N GLU A 146 -16.40 -7.16 -4.34
CA GLU A 146 -17.38 -6.86 -3.29
C GLU A 146 -17.22 -5.42 -2.76
N ASN A 147 -15.98 -4.94 -2.69
CA ASN A 147 -15.70 -3.56 -2.34
C ASN A 147 -16.29 -2.58 -3.38
N ALA A 148 -16.06 -2.84 -4.66
CA ALA A 148 -16.59 -2.01 -5.74
C ALA A 148 -18.14 -1.98 -5.77
N ARG A 149 -18.80 -3.10 -5.47
CA ARG A 149 -20.27 -3.17 -5.37
C ARG A 149 -20.85 -2.28 -4.27
N ARG A 150 -20.05 -1.91 -3.27
CA ARG A 150 -20.46 -1.01 -2.18
C ARG A 150 -20.07 0.45 -2.44
N LEU A 151 -19.03 0.69 -3.24
CA LEU A 151 -18.60 2.04 -3.63
C LEU A 151 -19.40 2.57 -4.81
N VAL A 152 -19.72 1.73 -5.78
CA VAL A 152 -20.39 2.14 -7.02
C VAL A 152 -21.89 1.84 -6.92
N ARG A 153 -22.71 2.85 -7.20
CA ARG A 153 -24.16 2.67 -7.28
C ARG A 153 -24.50 1.57 -8.28
N ALA A 154 -25.45 0.71 -7.94
CA ALA A 154 -25.81 -0.46 -8.73
C ALA A 154 -26.23 -0.13 -10.18
N ASP A 155 -26.90 1.01 -10.36
CA ASP A 155 -27.34 1.50 -11.68
C ASP A 155 -26.18 2.01 -12.56
N HIS A 156 -25.00 2.32 -11.98
CA HIS A 156 -23.80 2.75 -12.71
C HIS A 156 -22.89 1.58 -13.11
N LEU A 157 -23.03 0.41 -12.51
CA LEU A 157 -22.11 -0.74 -12.75
C LEU A 157 -22.10 -1.20 -14.22
N ALA A 158 -23.27 -1.20 -14.90
CA ALA A 158 -23.35 -1.59 -16.30
C ALA A 158 -22.61 -0.58 -17.21
N GLY A 159 -22.77 0.72 -16.93
CA GLY A 159 -22.07 1.78 -17.65
C GLY A 159 -20.54 1.72 -17.45
N LEU A 160 -20.11 1.44 -16.22
CA LEU A 160 -18.69 1.29 -15.92
C LEU A 160 -18.04 0.12 -16.68
N ARG A 161 -18.73 -1.04 -16.73
CA ARG A 161 -18.26 -2.19 -17.52
C ARG A 161 -18.17 -1.87 -19.01
N ALA A 162 -19.21 -1.21 -19.58
CA ALA A 162 -19.19 -0.78 -20.97
C ALA A 162 -18.00 0.18 -21.25
N ALA A 163 -17.67 1.06 -20.31
CA ALA A 163 -16.50 1.95 -20.43
C ALA A 163 -15.18 1.17 -20.45
N PHE A 164 -15.03 0.12 -19.62
CA PHE A 164 -13.84 -0.76 -19.65
C PHE A 164 -13.71 -1.49 -20.98
N ASP A 165 -14.82 -2.03 -21.52
CA ASP A 165 -14.80 -2.72 -22.81
C ASP A 165 -14.46 -1.78 -23.96
N ALA A 166 -14.99 -0.54 -23.95
CA ALA A 166 -14.67 0.49 -24.93
C ALA A 166 -13.19 0.92 -24.87
N ASP A 167 -12.65 1.13 -23.64
CA ASP A 167 -11.23 1.45 -23.44
C ASP A 167 -10.33 0.31 -23.93
N ARG A 168 -10.69 -0.94 -23.65
CA ARG A 168 -9.94 -2.12 -24.10
C ARG A 168 -9.90 -2.20 -25.62
N ALA A 169 -11.05 -1.97 -26.28
CA ALA A 169 -11.13 -1.96 -27.75
C ALA A 169 -10.31 -0.83 -28.36
N ALA A 170 -10.37 0.37 -27.78
CA ALA A 170 -9.60 1.53 -28.25
C ALA A 170 -8.09 1.28 -28.13
N ARG A 171 -7.63 0.75 -26.99
CA ARG A 171 -6.21 0.40 -26.76
C ARG A 171 -5.73 -0.71 -27.70
N TYR A 172 -6.58 -1.69 -28.02
CA TYR A 172 -6.27 -2.70 -29.02
C TYR A 172 -6.06 -2.06 -30.41
N GLY A 173 -6.80 -0.98 -30.70
CA GLY A 173 -6.61 -0.14 -31.90
C GLY A 173 -5.42 0.83 -31.85
N GLY A 174 -4.62 0.81 -30.78
CA GLY A 174 -3.43 1.66 -30.61
C GLY A 174 -3.69 3.00 -29.93
N ALA A 175 -4.88 3.24 -29.39
CA ALA A 175 -5.16 4.45 -28.60
C ALA A 175 -4.44 4.42 -27.23
N ALA A 176 -4.17 5.60 -26.67
CA ALA A 176 -3.74 5.71 -25.28
C ALA A 176 -4.87 5.26 -24.32
N PRO A 177 -4.55 4.74 -23.13
CA PRO A 177 -5.55 4.38 -22.14
C PRO A 177 -6.46 5.56 -21.76
N ALA A 178 -7.76 5.32 -21.66
CA ALA A 178 -8.69 6.28 -21.08
C ALA A 178 -8.30 6.59 -19.63
N ARG A 179 -8.64 7.78 -19.15
CA ARG A 179 -8.26 8.26 -17.82
C ARG A 179 -9.48 8.63 -17.00
N ILE A 180 -9.32 8.57 -15.67
CA ILE A 180 -10.35 8.94 -14.71
C ILE A 180 -9.66 9.64 -13.51
N LYS A 181 -10.33 10.62 -12.93
CA LYS A 181 -9.85 11.24 -11.69
C LYS A 181 -9.80 10.23 -10.54
N VAL A 182 -8.88 10.42 -9.61
CA VAL A 182 -8.80 9.63 -8.37
C VAL A 182 -9.91 10.02 -7.43
N ALA A 183 -10.00 11.31 -7.10
CA ALA A 183 -11.03 11.91 -6.29
C ALA A 183 -11.79 12.96 -7.11
N TYR A 184 -13.08 13.14 -6.85
CA TYR A 184 -13.85 14.19 -7.52
C TYR A 184 -13.33 15.57 -7.14
N GLU A 185 -13.43 16.54 -8.05
CA GLU A 185 -13.19 17.95 -7.79
C GLU A 185 -14.51 18.67 -7.52
N GLU A 186 -15.56 18.26 -8.27
CA GLU A 186 -16.92 18.77 -8.08
C GLU A 186 -17.87 17.64 -7.69
N PRO A 187 -18.82 17.88 -6.77
CA PRO A 187 -19.76 16.84 -6.33
C PRO A 187 -20.51 16.18 -7.50
N GLY A 188 -20.51 14.84 -7.51
CA GLY A 188 -21.15 14.05 -8.57
C GLY A 188 -20.28 13.75 -9.79
N GLU A 189 -19.04 14.23 -9.82
CA GLU A 189 -18.08 13.88 -10.85
C GLU A 189 -17.65 12.41 -10.72
N ALA A 190 -17.53 11.70 -11.85
CA ALA A 190 -17.05 10.33 -11.85
C ALA A 190 -15.56 10.26 -11.47
N CYS A 191 -15.23 9.45 -10.48
CA CYS A 191 -13.86 9.24 -10.02
C CYS A 191 -13.64 7.80 -9.56
N ALA A 192 -12.39 7.42 -9.39
CA ALA A 192 -12.00 6.07 -9.00
C ALA A 192 -12.38 5.74 -7.55
N LEU A 193 -12.27 6.73 -6.64
CA LEU A 193 -12.52 6.59 -5.21
C LEU A 193 -13.61 7.61 -4.77
N PRO A 194 -14.90 7.27 -4.93
CA PRO A 194 -16.01 8.23 -4.86
C PRO A 194 -16.54 8.46 -3.43
N THR A 195 -15.65 8.63 -2.44
CA THR A 195 -16.06 8.90 -1.05
C THR A 195 -15.65 10.30 -0.61
N ASP A 196 -16.43 10.92 0.29
CA ASP A 196 -16.19 12.28 0.77
C ASP A 196 -14.87 12.39 1.56
N ASP A 197 -14.51 11.35 2.30
CA ASP A 197 -13.23 11.29 3.02
C ASP A 197 -12.04 11.16 2.04
N THR A 198 -12.21 10.47 0.90
CA THR A 198 -11.22 10.48 -0.19
C THR A 198 -11.02 11.89 -0.76
N HIS A 199 -12.12 12.61 -1.02
CA HIS A 199 -12.03 14.00 -1.48
C HIS A 199 -11.30 14.85 -0.44
N ALA A 200 -11.71 14.79 0.83
CA ALA A 200 -11.10 15.55 1.91
C ALA A 200 -9.60 15.25 2.05
N PHE A 201 -9.19 14.00 1.89
CA PHE A 201 -7.79 13.60 1.97
C PHE A 201 -6.97 14.12 0.78
N PHE A 202 -7.31 13.73 -0.46
CA PHE A 202 -6.49 14.04 -1.63
C PHE A 202 -6.57 15.49 -2.09
N MET A 203 -7.71 16.16 -1.88
CA MET A 203 -7.88 17.57 -2.25
C MET A 203 -7.54 18.51 -1.09
N GLY A 204 -7.31 17.97 0.10
CA GLY A 204 -6.96 18.69 1.32
C GLY A 204 -5.47 19.01 1.47
N PRO A 205 -5.01 19.25 2.73
CA PRO A 205 -3.63 19.65 3.01
C PRO A 205 -2.54 18.69 2.54
N ILE A 206 -2.85 17.40 2.40
CA ILE A 206 -1.89 16.38 1.95
C ILE A 206 -1.31 16.70 0.56
N ARG A 207 -2.09 17.37 -0.29
CA ARG A 207 -1.65 17.78 -1.63
C ARG A 207 -0.41 18.69 -1.60
N GLN A 208 -0.21 19.45 -0.52
CA GLN A 208 0.97 20.29 -0.35
C GLN A 208 2.23 19.47 -0.02
N ARG A 209 2.07 18.30 0.62
CA ARG A 209 3.18 17.37 0.88
C ARG A 209 3.52 16.55 -0.36
N ALA A 210 2.53 16.12 -1.12
CA ALA A 210 2.62 15.21 -2.26
C ALA A 210 2.66 15.98 -3.60
N THR A 211 3.72 16.73 -3.84
CA THR A 211 3.85 17.62 -5.02
C THR A 211 3.96 16.86 -6.34
N THR A 212 4.33 15.59 -6.29
CA THR A 212 4.43 14.71 -7.47
C THR A 212 3.12 13.97 -7.78
N TRP A 213 2.11 14.08 -6.91
CA TRP A 213 0.83 13.42 -7.08
C TRP A 213 -0.04 14.10 -8.15
N ALA A 214 -0.68 13.29 -8.98
CA ALA A 214 -1.68 13.73 -9.95
C ALA A 214 -3.04 13.12 -9.63
N ASN A 215 -4.12 13.93 -9.70
CA ASN A 215 -5.50 13.46 -9.51
C ASN A 215 -6.02 12.73 -10.76
N ASP A 216 -5.27 11.71 -11.23
CA ASP A 216 -5.52 11.10 -12.51
C ASP A 216 -4.87 9.72 -12.61
N VAL A 217 -5.66 8.70 -12.98
CA VAL A 217 -5.21 7.32 -13.22
C VAL A 217 -5.80 6.78 -14.52
N THR A 218 -5.24 5.69 -15.04
CA THR A 218 -5.86 5.02 -16.19
C THR A 218 -7.18 4.36 -15.77
N LEU A 219 -8.18 4.39 -16.65
CA LEU A 219 -9.48 3.73 -16.38
C LEU A 219 -9.30 2.22 -16.13
N ARG A 220 -8.36 1.61 -16.83
CA ARG A 220 -8.00 0.20 -16.65
C ARG A 220 -7.46 -0.10 -15.22
N SER A 221 -6.89 0.88 -14.51
CA SER A 221 -6.51 0.71 -13.10
C SER A 221 -7.72 0.43 -12.21
N VAL A 222 -8.87 1.04 -12.50
CA VAL A 222 -10.13 0.78 -11.80
C VAL A 222 -10.66 -0.62 -12.14
N GLU A 223 -10.55 -1.05 -13.39
CA GLU A 223 -10.88 -2.43 -13.78
C GLU A 223 -10.04 -3.44 -13.02
N MET A 224 -8.70 -3.26 -13.00
CA MET A 224 -7.79 -4.14 -12.27
C MET A 224 -8.00 -4.10 -10.75
N PHE A 225 -8.42 -2.96 -10.19
CA PHE A 225 -8.81 -2.87 -8.78
C PHE A 225 -10.02 -3.78 -8.48
N ILE A 226 -11.05 -3.75 -9.34
CA ILE A 226 -12.26 -4.56 -9.19
C ILE A 226 -11.96 -6.06 -9.27
N ASP A 227 -11.04 -6.44 -10.15
CA ASP A 227 -10.68 -7.84 -10.38
C ASP A 227 -9.66 -8.38 -9.35
N TYR A 228 -9.16 -7.54 -8.44
CA TYR A 228 -8.13 -7.90 -7.49
C TYR A 228 -8.70 -8.42 -6.16
N GLU A 229 -8.40 -9.69 -5.84
CA GLU A 229 -8.94 -10.42 -4.68
C GLU A 229 -7.82 -10.87 -3.71
N PRO A 230 -7.09 -9.96 -3.06
CA PRO A 230 -5.94 -10.31 -2.22
C PRO A 230 -6.30 -11.11 -0.97
N GLY A 231 -7.51 -10.97 -0.45
CA GLY A 231 -8.01 -11.77 0.67
C GLY A 231 -8.07 -13.28 0.39
N ALA A 232 -8.03 -13.70 -0.88
CA ALA A 232 -7.92 -15.12 -1.25
C ALA A 232 -6.59 -15.75 -0.83
N TYR A 233 -5.57 -14.95 -0.53
CA TYR A 233 -4.24 -15.42 -0.14
C TYR A 233 -4.04 -15.51 1.37
N ILE A 234 -4.97 -14.97 2.18
CA ILE A 234 -4.74 -14.71 3.61
C ILE A 234 -4.42 -15.97 4.43
N GLU A 235 -5.06 -17.09 4.13
CA GLU A 235 -4.81 -18.37 4.82
C GLU A 235 -3.42 -18.93 4.56
N ARG A 236 -2.80 -18.54 3.43
CA ARG A 236 -1.49 -19.03 2.98
C ARG A 236 -0.33 -18.24 3.60
N ILE A 237 -0.60 -17.15 4.32
CA ILE A 237 0.41 -16.33 4.98
C ILE A 237 1.08 -17.11 6.11
N ALA A 238 0.30 -17.87 6.88
CA ALA A 238 0.84 -18.66 7.99
C ALA A 238 1.98 -19.59 7.53
N PRO A 239 3.01 -19.77 8.35
CA PRO A 239 3.17 -19.34 9.75
C PRO A 239 3.77 -17.91 9.91
N THR A 240 3.80 -17.08 8.86
CA THR A 240 4.28 -15.70 8.95
C THR A 240 3.29 -14.86 9.77
N PRO A 241 3.76 -14.15 10.84
CA PRO A 241 2.90 -13.31 11.66
C PRO A 241 2.22 -12.20 10.88
N LEU A 242 0.89 -12.10 10.99
CA LEU A 242 0.04 -11.12 10.31
C LEU A 242 -0.62 -10.17 11.32
N PHE A 243 -0.43 -8.88 11.15
CA PHE A 243 -1.17 -7.86 11.88
C PHE A 243 -2.06 -7.05 10.91
N ILE A 244 -3.35 -7.02 11.18
CA ILE A 244 -4.31 -6.19 10.44
C ILE A 244 -4.74 -5.03 11.34
N VAL A 245 -4.69 -3.81 10.79
CA VAL A 245 -5.32 -2.63 11.36
C VAL A 245 -6.52 -2.28 10.50
N ALA A 246 -7.70 -2.21 11.10
CA ALA A 246 -8.96 -1.83 10.45
C ALA A 246 -9.50 -0.54 11.04
N ALA A 247 -10.21 0.27 10.27
CA ALA A 247 -10.93 1.43 10.75
C ALA A 247 -12.44 1.11 10.78
N ARG A 248 -13.12 1.47 11.87
CA ARG A 248 -14.50 1.03 12.14
C ARG A 248 -15.50 1.57 11.13
N GLU A 249 -15.33 2.83 10.75
CA GLU A 249 -16.18 3.56 9.82
C GLU A 249 -15.56 3.63 8.42
N ASP A 250 -14.71 2.66 8.05
CA ASP A 250 -14.09 2.60 6.72
C ASP A 250 -15.14 2.29 5.66
N HIS A 251 -15.40 3.27 4.80
CA HIS A 251 -16.29 3.15 3.65
C HIS A 251 -15.54 2.95 2.34
N LEU A 252 -14.22 3.11 2.34
CA LEU A 252 -13.39 2.98 1.14
C LEU A 252 -12.87 1.55 0.95
N THR A 253 -12.29 0.94 2.00
CA THR A 253 -11.97 -0.50 2.06
C THR A 253 -12.80 -1.14 3.16
N VAL A 254 -14.02 -1.48 2.81
CA VAL A 254 -15.12 -1.68 3.75
C VAL A 254 -14.80 -2.67 4.86
N VAL A 255 -14.98 -2.23 6.11
CA VAL A 255 -14.45 -2.90 7.32
C VAL A 255 -14.93 -4.34 7.52
N ASP A 256 -16.20 -4.64 7.19
CA ASP A 256 -16.74 -6.01 7.37
C ASP A 256 -16.05 -7.03 6.45
N LEU A 257 -15.60 -6.62 5.26
CA LEU A 257 -14.81 -7.47 4.38
C LEU A 257 -13.43 -7.76 5.00
N THR A 258 -12.80 -6.73 5.61
CA THR A 258 -11.53 -6.88 6.33
C THR A 258 -11.68 -7.81 7.52
N LEU A 259 -12.73 -7.68 8.32
CA LEU A 259 -13.00 -8.54 9.48
C LEU A 259 -13.25 -9.99 9.04
N ALA A 260 -14.04 -10.21 7.99
CA ALA A 260 -14.28 -11.55 7.43
C ALA A 260 -12.99 -12.19 6.87
N ALA A 261 -12.10 -11.40 6.27
CA ALA A 261 -10.78 -11.88 5.85
C ALA A 261 -9.90 -12.25 7.05
N TYR A 262 -9.88 -11.40 8.11
CA TYR A 262 -9.13 -11.70 9.32
C TYR A 262 -9.58 -13.01 9.99
N GLU A 263 -10.87 -13.32 10.03
CA GLU A 263 -11.37 -14.59 10.58
C GLU A 263 -10.75 -15.79 9.87
N ARG A 264 -10.57 -15.74 8.56
CA ARG A 264 -9.94 -16.81 7.77
C ARG A 264 -8.44 -16.90 7.93
N ALA A 265 -7.77 -15.81 8.35
CA ALA A 265 -6.33 -15.82 8.59
C ALA A 265 -5.99 -16.85 9.69
N ARG A 266 -4.85 -17.53 9.53
CA ARG A 266 -4.32 -18.49 10.50
C ARG A 266 -3.32 -17.82 11.44
N GLU A 267 -3.09 -18.44 12.59
CA GLU A 267 -2.10 -17.97 13.57
C GLU A 267 -0.64 -18.04 13.02
N PRO A 268 0.24 -17.14 13.51
CA PRO A 268 -0.02 -16.06 14.47
C PRO A 268 -0.64 -14.83 13.78
N LYS A 269 -1.70 -14.30 14.35
CA LYS A 269 -2.39 -13.12 13.82
C LYS A 269 -2.84 -12.17 14.93
N GLN A 270 -2.98 -10.87 14.59
CA GLN A 270 -3.50 -9.85 15.49
C GLN A 270 -4.37 -8.87 14.70
N LEU A 271 -5.41 -8.33 15.34
CA LEU A 271 -6.28 -7.30 14.82
C LEU A 271 -6.30 -6.11 15.76
N LEU A 272 -6.21 -4.91 15.20
CA LEU A 272 -6.52 -3.64 15.86
C LEU A 272 -7.64 -2.96 15.10
N VAL A 273 -8.73 -2.61 15.78
CA VAL A 273 -9.79 -1.78 15.21
C VAL A 273 -9.67 -0.37 15.77
N LEU A 274 -9.47 0.59 14.88
CA LEU A 274 -9.42 2.02 15.19
C LEU A 274 -10.82 2.62 15.07
N PRO A 275 -11.17 3.67 15.82
CA PRO A 275 -12.31 4.51 15.52
C PRO A 275 -12.04 5.32 14.23
N GLY A 276 -13.10 5.83 13.60
CA GLY A 276 -13.01 6.69 12.43
C GLY A 276 -12.95 5.91 11.10
N GLY A 277 -12.77 6.67 10.01
CA GLY A 277 -12.76 6.20 8.63
C GLY A 277 -11.36 5.81 8.12
N HIS A 278 -11.29 5.62 6.80
CA HIS A 278 -10.10 5.11 6.11
C HIS A 278 -8.83 5.94 6.38
N PHE A 279 -8.96 7.25 6.31
CA PHE A 279 -7.82 8.16 6.40
C PHE A 279 -7.47 8.60 7.82
N ASP A 280 -8.33 8.34 8.81
CA ASP A 280 -8.04 8.67 10.21
C ASP A 280 -6.85 7.87 10.75
N ALA A 281 -6.61 6.68 10.22
CA ALA A 281 -5.46 5.84 10.61
C ALA A 281 -4.07 6.50 10.41
N TYR A 282 -4.00 7.59 9.62
CA TYR A 282 -2.75 8.27 9.30
C TYR A 282 -2.46 9.50 10.16
N VAL A 283 -3.41 9.97 10.95
CA VAL A 283 -3.30 11.25 11.66
C VAL A 283 -3.68 11.12 13.14
N ASP A 284 -3.31 12.12 13.91
CA ASP A 284 -3.71 12.34 15.30
C ASP A 284 -3.54 11.12 16.23
N GLU A 285 -4.47 10.90 17.14
CA GLU A 285 -4.43 9.83 18.12
C GLU A 285 -4.50 8.43 17.46
N ALA A 286 -5.21 8.30 16.34
CA ALA A 286 -5.32 7.04 15.62
C ALA A 286 -3.97 6.64 15.00
N PHE A 287 -3.21 7.61 14.45
CA PHE A 287 -1.82 7.37 14.01
C PHE A 287 -0.94 6.92 15.16
N VAL A 288 -0.95 7.60 16.31
CA VAL A 288 -0.12 7.25 17.47
C VAL A 288 -0.43 5.83 17.96
N ARG A 289 -1.71 5.50 18.08
CA ARG A 289 -2.16 4.17 18.51
C ARG A 289 -1.79 3.09 17.48
N SER A 290 -2.03 3.37 16.21
CA SER A 290 -1.75 2.45 15.11
C SER A 290 -0.26 2.19 14.95
N SER A 291 0.55 3.24 14.80
CA SER A 291 1.99 3.14 14.58
C SER A 291 2.72 2.48 15.74
N SER A 292 2.32 2.77 16.99
CA SER A 292 2.89 2.13 18.19
C SER A 292 2.59 0.63 18.22
N ALA A 293 1.35 0.22 17.97
CA ALA A 293 0.98 -1.20 17.95
C ALA A 293 1.70 -1.97 16.83
N GLN A 294 1.83 -1.36 15.65
CA GLN A 294 2.55 -1.93 14.50
C GLN A 294 4.05 -2.06 14.78
N ARG A 295 4.65 -1.01 15.37
CA ARG A 295 6.05 -1.06 15.83
C ARG A 295 6.30 -2.22 16.78
N ASP A 296 5.44 -2.37 17.80
CA ASP A 296 5.57 -3.42 18.82
C ASP A 296 5.39 -4.82 18.22
N TRP A 297 4.53 -4.94 17.18
CA TRP A 297 4.39 -6.16 16.41
C TRP A 297 5.68 -6.53 15.67
N PHE A 298 6.28 -5.56 14.97
CA PHE A 298 7.55 -5.78 14.27
C PHE A 298 8.69 -6.10 15.26
N ILE A 299 8.79 -5.41 16.40
CA ILE A 299 9.79 -5.71 17.43
C ILE A 299 9.64 -7.16 17.91
N ARG A 300 8.41 -7.59 18.21
CA ARG A 300 8.12 -8.94 18.71
C ARG A 300 8.54 -10.04 17.73
N HIS A 301 8.37 -9.82 16.43
CA HIS A 301 8.52 -10.87 15.43
C HIS A 301 9.79 -10.78 14.59
N LEU A 302 10.42 -9.62 14.51
CA LEU A 302 11.69 -9.44 13.81
C LEU A 302 12.87 -9.21 14.76
N GLY A 303 12.62 -8.71 15.97
CA GLY A 303 13.63 -8.31 16.93
C GLY A 303 14.41 -7.07 16.44
N ALA A 304 14.36 -5.96 17.15
CA ALA A 304 15.12 -4.74 16.87
C ALA A 304 15.94 -4.35 18.07
#